data_f1da241a0b8246009b539e8d16842014
#
_entry.id   f1da241a0b8246009b539e8d16842014
#
_cell.length_a   1.000
_cell.length_b   1.000
_cell.length_c   1.000
_cell.angle_alpha   90.00
_cell.angle_beta   90.00
_cell.angle_gamma   90.00
#
_symmetry.space_group_name_H-M   'P 1'
#
loop_
_entity.id
_entity.type
_entity.pdbx_description
1 polymer ?
#
loop_
_entity_poly.entity_id
_entity_poly.type
_entity_poly.pdbx_seq_one_letter_code
_entity_poly.pdbx_strand_id
1 'polypeptide(L)'
;MNALGFIETASFGVTAVVADVAVKAAEVRLLGIETTGNENLMIRLKGDVAAVQAALAAAAQRAEAMGAPAVVQCIANPDAALAGLIHFPNTVNPLYGGRDQFLPADLPVNQNEIMSAKQEALGILETQGLTAILEATDAMLKSANVTLVGKEKIGAAYVTVIVRGDVAAVTTAVEAGAKAVGQLGKLIAAHVIARPHDDLTALLPK
;
A
#
# COMPACT_ATOMS: atom_id res chain seq x y z
N MET A 1 2.94 -25.17 -10.52
CA MET A 1 2.66 -24.40 -9.27
C MET A 1 3.15 -22.99 -9.48
N ASN A 2 2.44 -21.98 -9.02
CA ASN A 2 2.88 -20.61 -9.19
C ASN A 2 3.91 -20.27 -8.10
N ALA A 3 4.94 -19.51 -8.47
CA ALA A 3 5.89 -18.96 -7.53
C ALA A 3 5.24 -17.94 -6.59
N LEU A 4 5.83 -17.74 -5.44
CA LEU A 4 5.48 -16.71 -4.48
C LEU A 4 6.58 -15.67 -4.40
N GLY A 5 6.17 -14.40 -4.36
CA GLY A 5 7.03 -13.26 -4.12
C GLY A 5 6.66 -12.57 -2.81
N PHE A 6 7.68 -12.18 -2.06
CA PHE A 6 7.56 -11.44 -0.81
C PHE A 6 8.39 -10.16 -0.90
N ILE A 7 7.80 -9.05 -0.48
CA ILE A 7 8.46 -7.75 -0.41
C ILE A 7 8.15 -7.17 0.96
N GLU A 8 9.17 -6.94 1.77
CA GLU A 8 9.02 -6.28 3.07
C GLU A 8 9.60 -4.88 3.00
N THR A 9 8.82 -3.89 3.41
CA THR A 9 9.19 -2.48 3.42
C THR A 9 8.79 -1.82 4.72
N ALA A 10 9.49 -0.75 5.10
CA ALA A 10 9.08 0.13 6.18
C ALA A 10 8.06 1.15 5.63
N SER A 11 7.02 1.42 6.38
CA SER A 11 5.95 2.38 6.12
C SER A 11 4.92 1.97 5.05
N PHE A 12 3.67 2.36 5.27
CA PHE A 12 2.57 2.06 4.36
C PHE A 12 2.72 2.81 3.03
N GLY A 13 3.20 4.05 3.06
CA GLY A 13 3.37 4.87 1.86
C GLY A 13 4.35 4.24 0.87
N VAL A 14 5.48 3.74 1.34
CA VAL A 14 6.45 3.00 0.52
C VAL A 14 5.83 1.70 0.02
N THR A 15 5.19 0.93 0.91
CA THR A 15 4.54 -0.34 0.58
C THR A 15 3.55 -0.20 -0.58
N ALA A 16 2.67 0.81 -0.54
CA ALA A 16 1.67 1.04 -1.58
C ALA A 16 2.30 1.36 -2.94
N VAL A 17 3.32 2.24 -2.97
CA VAL A 17 4.03 2.59 -4.21
C VAL A 17 4.77 1.38 -4.78
N VAL A 18 5.43 0.60 -3.93
CA VAL A 18 6.21 -0.58 -4.33
C VAL A 18 5.29 -1.70 -4.82
N ALA A 19 4.14 -1.89 -4.18
CA ALA A 19 3.12 -2.84 -4.62
C ALA A 19 2.59 -2.48 -6.02
N ASP A 20 2.24 -1.21 -6.26
CA ASP A 20 1.79 -0.72 -7.55
C ASP A 20 2.83 -0.95 -8.66
N VAL A 21 4.10 -0.66 -8.37
CA VAL A 21 5.20 -0.91 -9.33
C VAL A 21 5.37 -2.39 -9.62
N ALA A 22 5.31 -3.25 -8.59
CA ALA A 22 5.45 -4.70 -8.77
C ALA A 22 4.40 -5.29 -9.70
N VAL A 23 3.11 -4.96 -9.49
CA VAL A 23 2.01 -5.50 -10.30
C VAL A 23 1.94 -4.91 -11.70
N LYS A 24 2.55 -3.75 -11.95
CA LYS A 24 2.69 -3.15 -13.27
C LYS A 24 3.89 -3.66 -14.07
N ALA A 25 4.92 -4.14 -13.36
CA ALA A 25 6.15 -4.60 -13.98
C ALA A 25 6.03 -5.97 -14.65
N ALA A 26 5.13 -6.83 -14.16
CA ALA A 26 4.96 -8.19 -14.67
C ALA A 26 3.56 -8.74 -14.33
N GLU A 27 3.17 -9.81 -15.01
CA GLU A 27 1.89 -10.48 -14.79
C GLU A 27 1.92 -11.30 -13.49
N VAL A 28 1.75 -10.59 -12.37
CA VAL A 28 1.65 -11.15 -11.03
C VAL A 28 0.35 -10.72 -10.37
N ARG A 29 -0.15 -11.53 -9.46
CA ARG A 29 -1.31 -11.21 -8.63
C ARG A 29 -0.85 -10.78 -7.25
N LEU A 30 -1.38 -9.66 -6.77
CA LEU A 30 -1.22 -9.22 -5.39
C LEU A 30 -2.14 -10.06 -4.50
N LEU A 31 -1.58 -10.73 -3.48
CA LEU A 31 -2.35 -11.56 -2.54
C LEU A 31 -2.77 -10.79 -1.29
N GLY A 32 -2.04 -9.74 -0.96
CA GLY A 32 -2.34 -8.92 0.19
C GLY A 32 -1.12 -8.25 0.78
N ILE A 33 -1.38 -7.41 1.78
CA ILE A 33 -0.38 -6.72 2.59
C ILE A 33 -0.61 -7.13 4.05
N GLU A 34 0.45 -7.49 4.75
CA GLU A 34 0.43 -7.91 6.14
C GLU A 34 1.36 -7.04 6.97
N THR A 35 0.92 -6.65 8.18
CA THR A 35 1.79 -5.94 9.11
C THR A 35 2.64 -6.93 9.91
N THR A 36 3.94 -6.66 10.06
CA THR A 36 4.86 -7.54 10.79
C THR A 36 5.00 -7.14 12.27
N GLY A 37 4.11 -6.29 12.77
CA GLY A 37 4.02 -5.89 14.18
C GLY A 37 4.73 -4.59 14.54
N ASN A 38 5.62 -4.09 13.68
CA ASN A 38 6.26 -2.77 13.79
C ASN A 38 5.75 -1.85 12.66
N GLU A 39 6.60 -0.95 12.18
CA GLU A 39 6.34 -0.13 10.99
C GLU A 39 6.47 -0.89 9.67
N ASN A 40 7.00 -2.12 9.69
CA ASN A 40 7.21 -2.91 8.49
C ASN A 40 5.92 -3.60 8.02
N LEU A 41 5.76 -3.67 6.71
CA LEU A 41 4.68 -4.35 6.03
C LEU A 41 5.24 -5.30 4.98
N MET A 42 4.60 -6.46 4.84
CA MET A 42 4.95 -7.47 3.86
C MET A 42 3.90 -7.58 2.77
N ILE A 43 4.30 -7.38 1.53
CA ILE A 43 3.51 -7.62 0.32
C ILE A 43 3.70 -9.06 -0.11
N ARG A 44 2.63 -9.72 -0.51
CA ARG A 44 2.64 -11.08 -1.07
C ARG A 44 2.15 -11.07 -2.50
N LEU A 45 2.94 -11.68 -3.39
CA LEU A 45 2.67 -11.80 -4.81
C LEU A 45 2.64 -13.27 -5.23
N LYS A 46 1.88 -13.57 -6.29
CA LYS A 46 1.81 -14.90 -6.90
C LYS A 46 1.86 -14.76 -8.42
N GLY A 47 2.60 -15.64 -9.08
CA GLY A 47 2.71 -15.66 -10.54
C GLY A 47 3.70 -16.70 -11.02
N ASP A 48 4.03 -16.68 -12.30
CA ASP A 48 5.12 -17.48 -12.82
C ASP A 48 6.46 -17.01 -12.29
N VAL A 49 7.44 -17.90 -12.18
CA VAL A 49 8.76 -17.60 -11.55
C VAL A 49 9.40 -16.35 -12.17
N ALA A 50 9.43 -16.27 -13.51
CA ALA A 50 10.03 -15.13 -14.21
C ALA A 50 9.26 -13.82 -13.95
N ALA A 51 7.93 -13.88 -13.92
CA ALA A 51 7.09 -12.72 -13.63
C ALA A 51 7.29 -12.24 -12.17
N VAL A 52 7.30 -13.18 -11.22
CA VAL A 52 7.58 -12.84 -9.80
C VAL A 52 8.96 -12.22 -9.65
N GLN A 53 9.99 -12.78 -10.27
CA GLN A 53 11.35 -12.23 -10.21
C GLN A 53 11.43 -10.82 -10.81
N ALA A 54 10.77 -10.59 -11.97
CA ALA A 54 10.73 -9.26 -12.59
C ALA A 54 9.98 -8.25 -11.71
N ALA A 55 8.84 -8.63 -11.13
CA ALA A 55 8.09 -7.79 -10.20
C ALA A 55 8.91 -7.41 -8.96
N LEU A 56 9.61 -8.40 -8.36
CA LEU A 56 10.47 -8.17 -7.20
C LEU A 56 11.66 -7.26 -7.51
N ALA A 57 12.28 -7.42 -8.69
CA ALA A 57 13.39 -6.57 -9.12
C ALA A 57 12.94 -5.10 -9.29
N ALA A 58 11.80 -4.88 -9.95
CA ALA A 58 11.23 -3.55 -10.12
C ALA A 58 10.85 -2.91 -8.78
N ALA A 59 10.25 -3.69 -7.88
CA ALA A 59 9.90 -3.28 -6.54
C ALA A 59 11.13 -2.85 -5.72
N ALA A 60 12.17 -3.68 -5.71
CA ALA A 60 13.41 -3.39 -5.00
C ALA A 60 14.09 -2.12 -5.53
N GLN A 61 14.17 -1.96 -6.84
CA GLN A 61 14.73 -0.76 -7.48
C GLN A 61 13.94 0.49 -7.09
N ARG A 62 12.61 0.39 -7.06
CA ARG A 62 11.76 1.52 -6.66
C ARG A 62 11.94 1.89 -5.19
N ALA A 63 11.98 0.90 -4.30
CA ALA A 63 12.22 1.11 -2.88
C ALA A 63 13.57 1.78 -2.62
N GLU A 64 14.62 1.32 -3.29
CA GLU A 64 15.96 1.92 -3.22
C GLU A 64 15.93 3.39 -3.66
N ALA A 65 15.27 3.69 -4.80
CA ALA A 65 15.12 5.06 -5.31
C ALA A 65 14.34 5.98 -4.37
N MET A 66 13.53 5.42 -3.47
CA MET A 66 12.80 6.15 -2.43
C MET A 66 13.60 6.29 -1.12
N GLY A 67 14.84 5.76 -1.07
CA GLY A 67 15.65 5.75 0.15
C GLY A 67 15.14 4.81 1.25
N ALA A 68 14.30 3.85 0.89
CA ALA A 68 13.70 2.87 1.80
C ALA A 68 13.88 1.44 1.24
N PRO A 69 15.09 0.88 1.30
CA PRO A 69 15.40 -0.41 0.70
C PRO A 69 14.46 -1.50 1.22
N ALA A 70 14.00 -2.35 0.31
CA ALA A 70 13.09 -3.45 0.60
C ALA A 70 13.85 -4.77 0.74
N VAL A 71 13.36 -5.67 1.60
CA VAL A 71 13.74 -7.07 1.59
C VAL A 71 12.84 -7.80 0.61
N VAL A 72 13.40 -8.50 -0.37
CA VAL A 72 12.64 -9.23 -1.39
C VAL A 72 13.06 -10.69 -1.45
N GLN A 73 12.10 -11.59 -1.65
CA GLN A 73 12.34 -13.02 -1.77
C GLN A 73 11.38 -13.68 -2.74
N CYS A 74 11.90 -14.55 -3.60
CA CYS A 74 11.11 -15.43 -4.47
C CYS A 74 11.21 -16.88 -3.99
N ILE A 75 10.06 -17.54 -3.83
CA ILE A 75 9.98 -19.00 -3.64
C ILE A 75 9.41 -19.58 -4.94
N ALA A 76 10.30 -20.11 -5.77
CA ALA A 76 9.93 -20.57 -7.11
C ALA A 76 8.99 -21.80 -7.10
N ASN A 77 9.16 -22.69 -6.13
CA ASN A 77 8.32 -23.88 -5.98
C ASN A 77 7.95 -24.05 -4.49
N PRO A 78 6.94 -23.29 -4.01
CA PRO A 78 6.53 -23.34 -2.61
C PRO A 78 5.97 -24.72 -2.26
N ASP A 79 6.33 -25.23 -1.08
CA ASP A 79 5.70 -26.42 -0.52
C ASP A 79 4.20 -26.20 -0.29
N ALA A 80 3.40 -27.22 -0.49
CA ALA A 80 1.94 -27.10 -0.34
C ALA A 80 1.51 -26.72 1.08
N ALA A 81 2.27 -27.15 2.10
CA ALA A 81 2.02 -26.80 3.50
C ALA A 81 2.19 -25.29 3.76
N LEU A 82 3.01 -24.60 2.96
CA LEU A 82 3.22 -23.16 3.09
C LEU A 82 1.94 -22.36 2.79
N ALA A 83 1.02 -22.92 2.01
CA ALA A 83 -0.27 -22.29 1.71
C ALA A 83 -1.04 -21.92 2.99
N GLY A 84 -0.97 -22.74 4.03
CA GLY A 84 -1.58 -22.48 5.34
C GLY A 84 -1.00 -21.26 6.06
N LEU A 85 0.23 -20.87 5.77
CA LEU A 85 0.88 -19.68 6.33
C LEU A 85 0.67 -18.42 5.48
N ILE A 86 0.29 -18.57 4.22
CA ILE A 86 0.18 -17.47 3.26
C ILE A 86 -1.28 -17.04 3.10
N HIS A 87 -2.20 -18.00 3.13
CA HIS A 87 -3.64 -17.78 2.99
C HIS A 87 -4.32 -17.85 4.36
N PHE A 88 -3.87 -17.04 5.31
CA PHE A 88 -4.62 -16.94 6.56
C PHE A 88 -6.02 -16.40 6.27
N PRO A 89 -7.07 -17.11 6.70
CA PRO A 89 -8.33 -16.46 6.89
C PRO A 89 -8.09 -15.33 7.89
N ASN A 90 -8.73 -14.21 7.62
CA ASN A 90 -8.65 -13.01 8.45
C ASN A 90 -9.04 -13.35 9.89
N THR A 91 -8.12 -13.93 10.64
CA THR A 91 -8.28 -14.09 12.08
C THR A 91 -8.01 -12.72 12.66
N VAL A 92 -9.06 -11.89 12.60
CA VAL A 92 -9.07 -10.60 13.30
C VAL A 92 -8.68 -10.91 14.74
N ASN A 93 -7.44 -10.64 15.08
CA ASN A 93 -7.08 -10.54 16.48
C ASN A 93 -7.73 -9.24 16.98
N PRO A 94 -8.80 -9.31 17.80
CA PRO A 94 -9.52 -8.12 18.25
C PRO A 94 -8.61 -7.12 18.98
N LEU A 95 -7.47 -7.58 19.51
CA LEU A 95 -6.48 -6.77 20.21
C LEU A 95 -5.67 -5.86 19.26
N TYR A 96 -5.55 -6.24 17.98
CA TYR A 96 -4.76 -5.49 17.00
C TYR A 96 -5.60 -4.85 15.89
N GLY A 97 -6.93 -4.92 15.99
CA GLY A 97 -7.84 -4.07 15.23
C GLY A 97 -7.83 -4.27 13.71
N GLY A 98 -7.69 -5.51 13.21
CA GLY A 98 -7.88 -5.79 11.77
C GLY A 98 -6.80 -5.15 10.88
N ARG A 99 -5.56 -5.13 11.33
CA ARG A 99 -4.42 -4.51 10.61
C ARG A 99 -3.93 -5.29 9.40
N ASP A 100 -4.36 -6.53 9.25
CA ASP A 100 -3.95 -7.38 8.14
C ASP A 100 -4.94 -7.24 7.00
N GLN A 101 -4.50 -6.66 5.90
CA GLN A 101 -5.29 -6.53 4.70
C GLN A 101 -4.98 -7.69 3.76
N PHE A 102 -5.92 -8.61 3.65
CA PHE A 102 -5.85 -9.71 2.70
C PHE A 102 -6.81 -9.45 1.55
N LEU A 103 -6.32 -9.59 0.33
CA LEU A 103 -7.21 -9.85 -0.79
C LEU A 103 -7.61 -11.33 -0.70
N PRO A 104 -8.88 -11.65 -0.47
CA PRO A 104 -9.33 -13.02 -0.50
C PRO A 104 -9.09 -13.58 -1.91
N ALA A 105 -8.30 -14.66 -1.99
CA ALA A 105 -7.92 -15.26 -3.28
C ALA A 105 -9.14 -15.74 -4.10
N ASP A 106 -10.29 -15.93 -3.45
CA ASP A 106 -11.46 -16.63 -3.97
C ASP A 106 -12.80 -15.92 -3.77
N LEU A 107 -12.83 -14.69 -3.24
CA LEU A 107 -14.08 -13.93 -3.27
C LEU A 107 -14.27 -13.37 -4.68
N PRO A 108 -15.46 -13.54 -5.27
CA PRO A 108 -15.79 -12.85 -6.51
C PRO A 108 -15.70 -11.35 -6.22
N VAL A 109 -14.68 -10.72 -6.77
CA VAL A 109 -14.57 -9.26 -6.76
C VAL A 109 -15.81 -8.78 -7.51
N ASN A 110 -16.61 -7.95 -6.88
CA ASN A 110 -17.81 -7.40 -7.51
C ASN A 110 -17.33 -6.46 -8.63
N GLN A 111 -17.24 -7.00 -9.85
CA GLN A 111 -16.71 -6.30 -11.02
C GLN A 111 -17.46 -4.99 -11.31
N ASN A 112 -18.69 -4.85 -10.83
CA ASN A 112 -19.48 -3.63 -10.99
C ASN A 112 -19.00 -2.46 -10.09
N GLU A 113 -18.35 -2.74 -8.97
CA GLU A 113 -17.74 -1.69 -8.13
C GLU A 113 -16.40 -1.22 -8.71
N ILE A 114 -15.67 -2.09 -9.39
CA ILE A 114 -14.38 -1.77 -10.03
C ILE A 114 -14.60 -0.93 -11.29
N MET A 115 -15.63 -1.20 -12.08
CA MET A 115 -15.91 -0.47 -13.32
C MET A 115 -16.44 0.96 -13.12
N SER A 116 -16.87 1.31 -11.91
CA SER A 116 -17.41 2.65 -11.58
C SER A 116 -16.33 3.62 -11.06
N ALA A 117 -15.20 3.15 -10.59
CA ALA A 117 -14.12 4.02 -10.18
C ALA A 117 -13.36 4.48 -11.42
N LYS A 118 -13.63 5.71 -11.92
CA LYS A 118 -12.68 6.45 -12.74
C LYS A 118 -11.29 6.18 -12.17
N GLN A 119 -10.30 5.86 -13.02
CA GLN A 119 -8.90 5.68 -12.59
C GLN A 119 -8.38 7.01 -12.03
N GLU A 120 -8.71 7.29 -10.78
CA GLU A 120 -8.30 8.49 -10.08
C GLU A 120 -6.93 8.25 -9.43
N ALA A 121 -6.12 9.28 -9.41
CA ALA A 121 -4.84 9.23 -8.72
C ALA A 121 -5.04 9.06 -7.21
N LEU A 122 -4.07 8.43 -6.56
CA LEU A 122 -4.00 8.31 -5.10
C LEU A 122 -2.89 9.22 -4.57
N GLY A 123 -3.22 9.98 -3.52
CA GLY A 123 -2.26 10.69 -2.69
C GLY A 123 -2.13 10.00 -1.35
N ILE A 124 -0.91 9.73 -0.96
CA ILE A 124 -0.56 9.02 0.28
C ILE A 124 0.33 9.93 1.09
N LEU A 125 -0.10 10.29 2.29
CA LEU A 125 0.68 11.06 3.25
C LEU A 125 0.80 10.26 4.54
N GLU A 126 2.01 10.09 5.02
CA GLU A 126 2.29 9.34 6.25
C GLU A 126 3.13 10.18 7.21
N THR A 127 2.72 10.19 8.46
CA THR A 127 3.42 10.91 9.54
C THR A 127 3.64 10.01 10.75
N GLN A 128 4.63 10.35 11.54
CA GLN A 128 4.71 9.89 12.92
C GLN A 128 4.08 10.96 13.80
N GLY A 129 2.89 10.66 14.31
CA GLY A 129 2.09 11.58 15.13
C GLY A 129 0.68 11.81 14.58
N LEU A 130 -0.34 11.54 15.41
CA LEU A 130 -1.75 11.67 15.03
C LEU A 130 -2.16 13.14 14.82
N THR A 131 -1.66 14.06 15.63
CA THR A 131 -1.98 15.48 15.49
C THR A 131 -1.46 16.03 14.15
N ALA A 132 -0.24 15.65 13.78
CA ALA A 132 0.36 16.07 12.51
C ALA A 132 -0.45 15.60 11.31
N ILE A 133 -0.91 14.34 11.29
CA ILE A 133 -1.68 13.84 10.16
C ILE A 133 -3.08 14.47 10.06
N LEU A 134 -3.71 14.83 11.18
CA LEU A 134 -5.00 15.50 11.18
C LEU A 134 -4.89 16.91 10.60
N GLU A 135 -3.91 17.69 11.01
CA GLU A 135 -3.62 19.02 10.46
C GLU A 135 -3.27 18.92 8.95
N ALA A 136 -2.40 17.98 8.61
CA ALA A 136 -2.04 17.75 7.22
C ALA A 136 -3.25 17.35 6.36
N THR A 137 -4.14 16.52 6.89
CA THR A 137 -5.36 16.10 6.18
C THR A 137 -6.29 17.29 5.91
N ASP A 138 -6.48 18.15 6.91
CA ASP A 138 -7.29 19.37 6.74
C ASP A 138 -6.69 20.29 5.65
N ALA A 139 -5.37 20.47 5.68
CA ALA A 139 -4.66 21.23 4.65
C ALA A 139 -4.81 20.61 3.25
N MET A 140 -4.72 19.28 3.13
CA MET A 140 -4.92 18.56 1.88
C MET A 140 -6.33 18.82 1.30
N LEU A 141 -7.36 18.65 2.12
CA LEU A 141 -8.77 18.79 1.71
C LEU A 141 -9.14 20.23 1.36
N LYS A 142 -8.48 21.22 1.97
CA LYS A 142 -8.70 22.64 1.69
C LYS A 142 -7.95 23.16 0.46
N SER A 143 -6.82 22.52 0.12
CA SER A 143 -5.95 23.00 -0.95
C SER A 143 -6.37 22.58 -2.34
N ALA A 144 -7.12 21.49 -2.49
CA ALA A 144 -7.50 20.94 -3.79
C ALA A 144 -8.79 20.10 -3.69
N ASN A 145 -9.42 19.86 -4.84
CA ASN A 145 -10.60 19.02 -4.92
C ASN A 145 -10.22 17.53 -4.89
N VAL A 146 -10.04 17.01 -3.69
CA VAL A 146 -9.73 15.61 -3.43
C VAL A 146 -10.72 15.00 -2.44
N THR A 147 -10.91 13.70 -2.52
CA THR A 147 -11.78 12.93 -1.62
C THR A 147 -10.91 12.11 -0.67
N LEU A 148 -11.22 12.17 0.63
CA LEU A 148 -10.60 11.32 1.62
C LEU A 148 -11.05 9.87 1.42
N VAL A 149 -10.10 8.95 1.19
CA VAL A 149 -10.36 7.52 1.08
C VAL A 149 -10.39 6.88 2.45
N GLY A 150 -9.38 7.17 3.28
CA GLY A 150 -9.32 6.63 4.61
C GLY A 150 -8.01 6.93 5.34
N LYS A 151 -7.89 6.33 6.50
CA LYS A 151 -6.75 6.47 7.39
C LYS A 151 -6.31 5.11 7.92
N GLU A 152 -5.01 4.82 7.84
CA GLU A 152 -4.39 3.61 8.41
C GLU A 152 -3.45 3.94 9.56
N LYS A 153 -3.38 3.05 10.54
CA LYS A 153 -2.44 3.10 11.66
C LYS A 153 -1.67 1.79 11.70
N ILE A 154 -0.37 1.83 11.47
CA ILE A 154 0.46 0.62 11.39
C ILE A 154 1.27 0.31 12.65
N GLY A 155 1.32 1.19 13.62
CA GLY A 155 2.10 1.04 14.86
C GLY A 155 3.11 2.16 15.02
N ALA A 156 3.88 2.17 16.12
CA ALA A 156 4.93 3.16 16.40
C ALA A 156 4.54 4.63 16.16
N ALA A 157 3.26 4.98 16.36
CA ALA A 157 2.65 6.26 16.04
C ALA A 157 2.64 6.63 14.53
N TYR A 158 2.93 5.69 13.64
CA TYR A 158 2.79 5.90 12.19
C TYR A 158 1.32 5.90 11.79
N VAL A 159 0.92 6.95 11.11
CA VAL A 159 -0.44 7.14 10.63
C VAL A 159 -0.38 7.62 9.19
N THR A 160 -1.10 6.93 8.32
CA THR A 160 -1.22 7.24 6.89
C THR A 160 -2.62 7.74 6.59
N VAL A 161 -2.71 8.76 5.74
CA VAL A 161 -3.96 9.22 5.12
C VAL A 161 -3.86 9.03 3.63
N ILE A 162 -4.97 8.63 3.02
CA ILE A 162 -5.09 8.39 1.59
C ILE A 162 -6.20 9.28 1.05
N VAL A 163 -5.89 10.04 0.00
CA VAL A 163 -6.85 10.85 -0.77
C VAL A 163 -6.89 10.40 -2.22
N ARG A 164 -8.00 10.72 -2.90
CA ARG A 164 -8.25 10.38 -4.30
C ARG A 164 -8.72 11.61 -5.06
N GLY A 165 -8.38 11.69 -6.35
CA GLY A 165 -8.82 12.77 -7.25
C GLY A 165 -8.03 12.75 -8.57
N ASP A 166 -8.14 13.82 -9.35
CA ASP A 166 -7.24 13.96 -10.50
C ASP A 166 -5.79 14.17 -10.07
N VAL A 167 -4.84 13.86 -10.97
CA VAL A 167 -3.41 13.88 -10.65
C VAL A 167 -2.93 15.24 -10.14
N ALA A 168 -3.40 16.34 -10.74
CA ALA A 168 -2.96 17.69 -10.37
C ALA A 168 -3.50 18.07 -8.99
N ALA A 169 -4.78 17.79 -8.72
CA ALA A 169 -5.42 18.05 -7.43
C ALA A 169 -4.74 17.22 -6.32
N VAL A 170 -4.50 15.93 -6.57
CA VAL A 170 -3.83 15.04 -5.61
C VAL A 170 -2.40 15.50 -5.33
N THR A 171 -1.65 15.93 -6.36
CA THR A 171 -0.30 16.46 -6.19
C THR A 171 -0.30 17.70 -5.31
N THR A 172 -1.18 18.66 -5.61
CA THR A 172 -1.33 19.89 -4.81
C THR A 172 -1.72 19.58 -3.36
N ALA A 173 -2.65 18.64 -3.16
CA ALA A 173 -3.08 18.22 -1.83
C ALA A 173 -1.92 17.61 -1.03
N VAL A 174 -1.19 16.66 -1.60
CA VAL A 174 -0.07 15.99 -0.93
C VAL A 174 1.04 16.99 -0.56
N GLU A 175 1.37 17.93 -1.46
CA GLU A 175 2.34 18.98 -1.18
C GLU A 175 1.89 19.90 -0.03
N ALA A 176 0.61 20.30 -0.02
CA ALA A 176 0.04 21.13 1.04
C ALA A 176 0.06 20.40 2.38
N GLY A 177 -0.36 19.14 2.40
CA GLY A 177 -0.33 18.29 3.60
C GLY A 177 1.10 18.10 4.14
N ALA A 178 2.06 17.80 3.27
CA ALA A 178 3.46 17.64 3.65
C ALA A 178 4.04 18.90 4.33
N LYS A 179 3.68 20.08 3.83
CA LYS A 179 4.08 21.35 4.44
C LYS A 179 3.40 21.59 5.79
N ALA A 180 2.13 21.21 5.92
CA ALA A 180 1.35 21.41 7.13
C ALA A 180 1.80 20.54 8.33
N VAL A 181 2.51 19.44 8.10
CA VAL A 181 3.09 18.61 9.17
C VAL A 181 3.95 19.46 10.11
N GLY A 182 4.82 20.34 9.54
CA GLY A 182 5.61 21.31 10.28
C GLY A 182 6.36 20.70 11.47
N GLN A 183 6.14 21.28 12.68
CA GLN A 183 6.72 20.81 13.94
C GLN A 183 5.77 19.92 14.76
N LEU A 184 4.57 19.62 14.24
CA LEU A 184 3.57 18.82 14.95
C LEU A 184 3.90 17.33 14.98
N GLY A 185 4.79 16.88 14.10
CA GLY A 185 5.23 15.49 14.00
C GLY A 185 6.32 15.34 12.95
N LYS A 186 6.63 14.10 12.60
CA LYS A 186 7.62 13.80 11.57
C LYS A 186 6.91 13.36 10.29
N LEU A 187 7.21 14.00 9.16
CA LEU A 187 6.81 13.51 7.85
C LEU A 187 7.63 12.24 7.53
N ILE A 188 6.94 11.15 7.24
CA ILE A 188 7.53 9.85 6.92
C ILE A 188 7.53 9.61 5.42
N ALA A 189 6.34 9.79 4.77
CA ALA A 189 6.18 9.58 3.35
C ALA A 189 5.14 10.55 2.77
N ALA A 190 5.37 10.97 1.52
CA ALA A 190 4.45 11.79 0.73
C ALA A 190 4.54 11.33 -0.73
N HIS A 191 3.53 10.62 -1.22
CA HIS A 191 3.57 10.00 -2.54
C HIS A 191 2.28 10.21 -3.33
N VAL A 192 2.42 10.25 -4.65
CA VAL A 192 1.31 10.28 -5.62
C VAL A 192 1.44 9.08 -6.54
N ILE A 193 0.37 8.31 -6.68
CA ILE A 193 0.23 7.23 -7.64
C ILE A 193 -0.78 7.69 -8.69
N ALA A 194 -0.30 8.14 -9.85
CA ALA A 194 -1.13 8.77 -10.86
C ALA A 194 -2.18 7.83 -11.48
N ARG A 195 -1.85 6.53 -11.57
CA ARG A 195 -2.74 5.47 -12.10
C ARG A 195 -2.54 4.23 -11.26
N PRO A 196 -3.22 4.12 -10.11
CA PRO A 196 -3.09 2.94 -9.26
C PRO A 196 -3.61 1.69 -9.98
N HIS A 197 -2.97 0.55 -9.74
CA HIS A 197 -3.46 -0.74 -10.20
C HIS A 197 -4.72 -1.15 -9.42
N ASP A 198 -5.62 -1.88 -10.06
CA ASP A 198 -6.90 -2.28 -9.46
C ASP A 198 -6.70 -3.13 -8.19
N ASP A 199 -5.72 -4.06 -8.21
CA ASP A 199 -5.38 -4.88 -7.03
C ASP A 199 -4.96 -4.02 -5.83
N LEU A 200 -4.19 -2.94 -6.07
CA LEU A 200 -3.83 -2.01 -5.00
C LEU A 200 -5.06 -1.28 -4.46
N THR A 201 -5.94 -0.83 -5.36
CA THR A 201 -7.17 -0.12 -4.98
C THR A 201 -8.07 -0.98 -4.09
N ALA A 202 -8.10 -2.29 -4.31
CA ALA A 202 -8.86 -3.24 -3.51
C ALA A 202 -8.33 -3.42 -2.07
N LEU A 203 -7.06 -3.06 -1.83
CA LEU A 203 -6.39 -3.14 -0.50
C LEU A 203 -6.52 -1.85 0.33
N LEU A 204 -7.04 -0.78 -0.25
CA LEU A 204 -7.15 0.49 0.46
C LEU A 204 -8.25 0.42 1.54
N PRO A 205 -8.12 1.21 2.62
CA PRO A 205 -9.17 1.33 3.63
C PRO A 205 -10.49 1.78 2.98
N LYS A 206 -11.58 1.22 3.48
CA LYS A 206 -12.95 1.54 3.05
C LYS A 206 -13.62 2.46 4.06
#